data_eb0f2cd572759ec48c267afd1b26085b
#
_entry.id   eb0f2cd572759ec48c267afd1b26085b
#
_cell.length_a   1.000
_cell.length_b   1.000
_cell.length_c   1.000
_cell.angle_alpha   90.00
_cell.angle_beta   90.00
_cell.angle_gamma   90.00
#
_symmetry.space_group_name_H-M   'P 1'
#
loop_
_entity.id
_entity.type
_entity.pdbx_description
1 polymer ?
#
loop_
_entity_poly.entity_id
_entity_poly.type
_entity_poly.pdbx_seq_one_letter_code
_entity_poly.pdbx_strand_id
1 'polypeptide(L)'
;YWKQVMNDIFSQGNRYDEVVFTGATRIGKTSTAITCTAYMLYRLMCLRDPQKFFGKKEVSKFSILFFNVTKDLAKGVAFREFNDTLKVSPWFNAHGIFSKSDRDFYYIPEGGQIVIDYGSSASHALGQQVFCCIMDEANFSRAGIKDVQKAKENLLDVYNTISARIKGTFRKNGEVYGKLFAVSSKKSDNDFIEGYIQRQMDSGAGDHMYVSDRPQWEVLPPETFSSETFYVAVGDRHKRGFVVPENQSYFDNIQELLNQGYSILTPPIDMRPEFIADFDIALRDLAGISIPGALSFITQESISTCITKIRQNPFLNDILQIGMKDTLSIEEFFHDQKIL
;
A
#
# COMPACT_ATOMS: atom_id res chain seq x y z
N TYR A 1 2.48 -17.28 -10.12
CA TYR A 1 2.82 -16.44 -8.98
C TYR A 1 1.66 -16.33 -7.98
N TRP A 2 0.49 -15.77 -8.34
CA TRP A 2 -0.60 -15.49 -7.38
C TRP A 2 -1.19 -16.72 -6.70
N LYS A 3 -1.20 -17.90 -7.37
CA LYS A 3 -1.60 -19.15 -6.73
C LYS A 3 -0.70 -19.50 -5.54
N GLN A 4 0.61 -19.29 -5.70
CA GLN A 4 1.55 -19.52 -4.60
C GLN A 4 1.34 -18.52 -3.48
N VAL A 5 1.18 -17.23 -3.80
CA VAL A 5 0.88 -16.18 -2.81
C VAL A 5 -0.36 -16.51 -2.00
N MET A 6 -1.45 -16.93 -2.65
CA MET A 6 -2.67 -17.35 -1.94
C MET A 6 -2.42 -18.57 -1.06
N ASN A 7 -1.68 -19.56 -1.53
CA ASN A 7 -1.32 -20.72 -0.72
C ASN A 7 -0.51 -20.29 0.51
N ASP A 8 0.46 -19.39 0.35
CA ASP A 8 1.27 -18.89 1.47
C ASP A 8 0.42 -18.16 2.51
N ILE A 9 -0.51 -17.32 2.06
CA ILE A 9 -1.40 -16.57 2.96
C ILE A 9 -2.37 -17.46 3.75
N PHE A 10 -2.86 -18.54 3.11
CA PHE A 10 -3.94 -19.37 3.66
C PHE A 10 -3.49 -20.75 4.11
N SER A 11 -2.23 -21.12 3.96
CA SER A 11 -1.74 -22.43 4.43
C SER A 11 -1.85 -22.56 5.94
N GLN A 12 -1.97 -23.81 6.37
CA GLN A 12 -2.15 -24.15 7.76
C GLN A 12 -0.90 -23.77 8.57
N GLY A 13 -1.09 -23.04 9.67
CA GLY A 13 -0.01 -22.54 10.52
C GLY A 13 0.47 -21.13 10.19
N ASN A 14 0.09 -20.55 9.06
CA ASN A 14 0.42 -19.15 8.74
C ASN A 14 -0.51 -18.19 9.50
N ARG A 15 0.10 -17.18 10.12
CA ARG A 15 -0.56 -16.24 11.03
C ARG A 15 -0.71 -14.83 10.46
N TYR A 16 -0.68 -14.70 9.14
CA TYR A 16 -0.82 -13.40 8.50
C TYR A 16 -2.25 -12.87 8.65
N ASP A 17 -2.42 -11.82 9.41
CA ASP A 17 -3.68 -11.08 9.52
C ASP A 17 -3.66 -9.77 8.70
N GLU A 18 -2.48 -9.33 8.30
CA GLU A 18 -2.28 -8.21 7.40
C GLU A 18 -1.56 -8.69 6.12
N VAL A 19 -2.10 -8.31 4.98
CA VAL A 19 -1.59 -8.70 3.66
C VAL A 19 -1.42 -7.45 2.82
N VAL A 20 -0.21 -7.22 2.34
CA VAL A 20 0.11 -6.06 1.51
C VAL A 20 0.51 -6.50 0.11
N PHE A 21 -0.24 -6.02 -0.88
CA PHE A 21 0.07 -6.20 -2.29
C PHE A 21 0.54 -4.86 -2.87
N THR A 22 1.84 -4.72 -3.06
CA THR A 22 2.49 -3.54 -3.65
C THR A 22 3.34 -3.94 -4.86
N GLY A 23 4.20 -3.05 -5.34
CA GLY A 23 5.07 -3.29 -6.50
C GLY A 23 4.48 -2.76 -7.81
N ALA A 24 4.84 -3.41 -8.90
CA ALA A 24 4.50 -2.99 -10.26
C ALA A 24 3.00 -2.80 -10.50
N THR A 25 2.65 -1.97 -11.48
CA THR A 25 1.25 -1.79 -11.90
C THR A 25 0.77 -2.96 -12.77
N ARG A 26 -0.55 -3.15 -12.89
CA ARG A 26 -1.18 -4.13 -13.80
C ARG A 26 -0.78 -5.59 -13.61
N ILE A 27 -0.30 -5.97 -12.44
CA ILE A 27 0.07 -7.35 -12.11
C ILE A 27 -1.05 -8.17 -11.45
N GLY A 28 -2.27 -7.63 -11.35
CA GLY A 28 -3.42 -8.35 -10.79
C GLY A 28 -3.58 -8.25 -9.27
N LYS A 29 -2.96 -7.27 -8.60
CA LYS A 29 -3.02 -7.09 -7.14
C LYS A 29 -4.45 -7.02 -6.62
N THR A 30 -5.27 -6.12 -7.16
CA THR A 30 -6.67 -5.91 -6.74
C THR A 30 -7.51 -7.17 -7.00
N SER A 31 -7.41 -7.78 -8.17
CA SER A 31 -8.15 -9.02 -8.49
C SER A 31 -7.75 -10.18 -7.59
N THR A 32 -6.48 -10.26 -7.18
CA THR A 32 -6.02 -11.27 -6.20
C THR A 32 -6.59 -11.00 -4.82
N ALA A 33 -6.57 -9.75 -4.35
CA ALA A 33 -7.18 -9.38 -3.07
C ALA A 33 -8.69 -9.67 -3.05
N ILE A 34 -9.39 -9.43 -4.16
CA ILE A 34 -10.80 -9.78 -4.35
C ILE A 34 -11.00 -11.29 -4.25
N THR A 35 -10.18 -12.09 -4.92
CA THR A 35 -10.23 -13.55 -4.86
C THR A 35 -9.97 -14.05 -3.44
N CYS A 36 -8.97 -13.50 -2.76
CA CYS A 36 -8.69 -13.80 -1.34
C CYS A 36 -9.90 -13.46 -0.45
N THR A 37 -10.55 -12.33 -0.70
CA THR A 37 -11.75 -11.91 0.06
C THR A 37 -12.94 -12.79 -0.21
N ALA A 38 -13.12 -13.24 -1.45
CA ALA A 38 -14.15 -14.25 -1.77
C ALA A 38 -13.88 -15.58 -1.04
N TYR A 39 -12.62 -16.00 -0.96
CA TYR A 39 -12.25 -17.17 -0.17
C TYR A 39 -12.47 -16.96 1.34
N MET A 40 -12.23 -15.76 1.86
CA MET A 40 -12.56 -15.42 3.25
C MET A 40 -14.08 -15.52 3.51
N LEU A 41 -14.90 -15.00 2.59
CA LEU A 41 -16.36 -15.14 2.65
C LEU A 41 -16.76 -16.62 2.63
N TYR A 42 -16.21 -17.41 1.69
CA TYR A 42 -16.42 -18.86 1.61
C TYR A 42 -16.13 -19.54 2.96
N ARG A 43 -14.95 -19.29 3.55
CA ARG A 43 -14.58 -19.87 4.86
C ARG A 43 -15.59 -19.50 5.97
N LEU A 44 -16.05 -18.25 5.96
CA LEU A 44 -17.04 -17.79 6.95
C LEU A 44 -18.40 -18.48 6.75
N MET A 45 -18.84 -18.66 5.50
CA MET A 45 -20.09 -19.35 5.17
C MET A 45 -20.05 -20.88 5.40
N CYS A 46 -18.86 -21.47 5.44
CA CYS A 46 -18.69 -22.89 5.81
C CYS A 46 -18.88 -23.15 7.32
N LEU A 47 -18.90 -22.11 8.15
CA LEU A 47 -19.23 -22.24 9.57
C LEU A 47 -20.74 -22.35 9.72
N ARG A 48 -21.21 -23.36 10.48
CA ARG A 48 -22.64 -23.54 10.74
C ARG A 48 -23.27 -22.30 11.41
N ASP A 49 -22.57 -21.74 12.40
CA ASP A 49 -22.96 -20.55 13.14
C ASP A 49 -21.69 -19.68 13.39
N PRO A 50 -21.34 -18.78 12.47
CA PRO A 50 -20.14 -17.97 12.60
C PRO A 50 -20.21 -17.01 13.79
N GLN A 51 -21.38 -16.50 14.17
CA GLN A 51 -21.55 -15.61 15.31
C GLN A 51 -21.19 -16.34 16.60
N LYS A 52 -21.77 -17.51 16.80
CA LYS A 52 -21.48 -18.38 17.96
C LYS A 52 -20.02 -18.84 17.96
N PHE A 53 -19.48 -19.16 16.78
CA PHE A 53 -18.07 -19.55 16.65
C PHE A 53 -17.13 -18.49 17.21
N PHE A 54 -17.41 -17.21 16.97
CA PHE A 54 -16.63 -16.08 17.48
C PHE A 54 -17.18 -15.50 18.81
N GLY A 55 -18.10 -16.18 19.49
CA GLY A 55 -18.66 -15.75 20.76
C GLY A 55 -19.50 -14.47 20.67
N LYS A 56 -20.16 -14.25 19.53
CA LYS A 56 -21.03 -13.10 19.28
C LYS A 56 -22.50 -13.49 19.36
N LYS A 57 -23.38 -12.48 19.53
CA LYS A 57 -24.83 -12.71 19.50
C LYS A 57 -25.26 -13.07 18.07
N GLU A 58 -26.29 -13.89 17.93
CA GLU A 58 -26.85 -14.29 16.63
C GLU A 58 -27.24 -13.11 15.73
N VAL A 59 -27.72 -12.03 16.31
CA VAL A 59 -28.09 -10.79 15.60
C VAL A 59 -26.88 -9.95 15.16
N SER A 60 -25.68 -10.31 15.55
CA SER A 60 -24.47 -9.59 15.18
C SER A 60 -24.21 -9.70 13.68
N LYS A 61 -23.86 -8.57 13.06
CA LYS A 61 -23.53 -8.52 11.64
C LYS A 61 -22.01 -8.52 11.48
N PHE A 62 -21.50 -9.43 10.65
CA PHE A 62 -20.11 -9.44 10.25
C PHE A 62 -19.96 -8.70 8.93
N SER A 63 -18.93 -7.89 8.80
CA SER A 63 -18.74 -7.03 7.62
C SER A 63 -17.52 -7.45 6.82
N ILE A 64 -17.68 -7.48 5.49
CA ILE A 64 -16.61 -7.44 4.52
C ILE A 64 -16.61 -6.02 3.97
N LEU A 65 -15.53 -5.28 4.18
CA LEU A 65 -15.44 -3.86 3.89
C LEU A 65 -14.50 -3.59 2.71
N PHE A 66 -14.99 -2.82 1.75
CA PHE A 66 -14.20 -2.27 0.66
C PHE A 66 -13.91 -0.81 0.95
N PHE A 67 -12.66 -0.47 1.11
CA PHE A 67 -12.23 0.89 1.42
C PHE A 67 -11.38 1.47 0.29
N ASN A 68 -11.67 2.71 -0.09
CA ASN A 68 -10.86 3.46 -1.04
C ASN A 68 -10.85 4.95 -0.66
N VAL A 69 -10.02 5.75 -1.31
CA VAL A 69 -9.86 7.20 -1.10
C VAL A 69 -11.20 7.95 -1.19
N THR A 70 -12.07 7.55 -2.11
CA THR A 70 -13.44 8.07 -2.21
C THR A 70 -14.44 6.92 -2.19
N LYS A 71 -15.67 7.24 -1.73
CA LYS A 71 -16.76 6.26 -1.69
C LYS A 71 -17.13 5.73 -3.09
N ASP A 72 -17.06 6.58 -4.11
CA ASP A 72 -17.37 6.20 -5.49
C ASP A 72 -16.32 5.25 -6.05
N LEU A 73 -15.03 5.47 -5.77
CA LEU A 73 -13.97 4.53 -6.14
C LEU A 73 -14.11 3.20 -5.40
N ALA A 74 -14.42 3.22 -4.10
CA ALA A 74 -14.65 2.00 -3.33
C ALA A 74 -15.81 1.18 -3.93
N LYS A 75 -16.91 1.82 -4.33
CA LYS A 75 -18.06 1.18 -4.99
C LYS A 75 -17.75 0.74 -6.42
N GLY A 76 -17.04 1.59 -7.17
CA GLY A 76 -16.93 1.48 -8.64
C GLY A 76 -15.98 0.38 -9.12
N VAL A 77 -14.95 0.05 -8.36
CA VAL A 77 -13.89 -0.88 -8.79
C VAL A 77 -13.94 -2.17 -7.98
N ALA A 78 -13.28 -2.23 -6.83
CA ALA A 78 -13.09 -3.47 -6.09
C ALA A 78 -14.42 -4.10 -5.58
N PHE A 79 -15.35 -3.29 -5.08
CA PHE A 79 -16.65 -3.78 -4.61
C PHE A 79 -17.49 -4.37 -5.75
N ARG A 80 -17.51 -3.71 -6.92
CA ARG A 80 -18.25 -4.18 -8.09
C ARG A 80 -17.65 -5.48 -8.65
N GLU A 81 -16.33 -5.53 -8.83
CA GLU A 81 -15.62 -6.72 -9.31
C GLU A 81 -15.83 -7.90 -8.35
N PHE A 82 -15.82 -7.66 -7.04
CA PHE A 82 -16.12 -8.68 -6.04
C PHE A 82 -17.53 -9.25 -6.22
N ASN A 83 -18.55 -8.41 -6.32
CA ASN A 83 -19.94 -8.85 -6.52
C ASN A 83 -20.10 -9.63 -7.83
N ASP A 84 -19.46 -9.19 -8.89
CA ASP A 84 -19.49 -9.90 -10.16
C ASP A 84 -18.77 -11.25 -10.07
N THR A 85 -17.66 -11.33 -9.34
CA THR A 85 -16.95 -12.60 -9.05
C THR A 85 -17.86 -13.59 -8.29
N LEU A 86 -18.60 -13.12 -7.30
CA LEU A 86 -19.53 -14.00 -6.56
C LEU A 86 -20.67 -14.47 -7.43
N LYS A 87 -21.24 -13.63 -8.28
CA LYS A 87 -22.36 -13.96 -9.19
C LYS A 87 -22.00 -15.01 -10.23
N VAL A 88 -20.76 -15.04 -10.71
CA VAL A 88 -20.30 -16.06 -11.68
C VAL A 88 -19.84 -17.35 -11.01
N SER A 89 -19.65 -17.38 -9.71
CA SER A 89 -19.21 -18.56 -8.99
C SER A 89 -20.36 -19.56 -8.78
N PRO A 90 -20.25 -20.80 -9.29
CA PRO A 90 -21.27 -21.82 -9.06
C PRO A 90 -21.53 -22.10 -7.58
N TRP A 91 -20.50 -22.05 -6.75
CA TRP A 91 -20.62 -22.29 -5.32
C TRP A 91 -21.45 -21.20 -4.63
N PHE A 92 -21.13 -19.94 -4.85
CA PHE A 92 -21.89 -18.83 -4.24
C PHE A 92 -23.33 -18.77 -4.78
N ASN A 93 -23.55 -19.10 -6.04
CA ASN A 93 -24.91 -19.20 -6.59
C ASN A 93 -25.73 -20.29 -5.95
N ALA A 94 -25.10 -21.41 -5.56
CA ALA A 94 -25.81 -22.54 -4.92
C ALA A 94 -26.07 -22.29 -3.42
N HIS A 95 -25.22 -21.53 -2.73
CA HIS A 95 -25.24 -21.41 -1.27
C HIS A 95 -25.45 -19.97 -0.78
N GLY A 96 -25.42 -18.98 -1.64
CA GLY A 96 -25.59 -17.57 -1.29
C GLY A 96 -27.01 -17.08 -1.57
N ILE A 97 -27.53 -16.25 -0.67
CA ILE A 97 -28.77 -15.49 -0.91
C ILE A 97 -28.35 -14.03 -1.07
N PHE A 98 -28.48 -13.54 -2.30
CA PHE A 98 -28.13 -12.15 -2.63
C PHE A 98 -29.31 -11.22 -2.37
N SER A 99 -29.10 -10.16 -1.63
CA SER A 99 -30.06 -9.07 -1.50
C SER A 99 -30.09 -8.23 -2.79
N LYS A 100 -31.26 -7.72 -3.14
CA LYS A 100 -31.44 -6.80 -4.29
C LYS A 100 -31.13 -5.33 -3.93
N SER A 101 -30.65 -5.05 -2.73
CA SER A 101 -30.30 -3.68 -2.30
C SER A 101 -28.92 -3.27 -2.76
N ASP A 102 -28.58 -1.96 -2.66
CA ASP A 102 -27.25 -1.42 -2.95
C ASP A 102 -26.13 -1.98 -2.05
N ARG A 103 -26.51 -2.68 -0.99
CA ARG A 103 -25.67 -3.46 -0.10
C ARG A 103 -26.08 -4.92 -0.24
N ASP A 104 -25.16 -5.75 -0.70
CA ASP A 104 -25.42 -7.18 -0.82
C ASP A 104 -25.29 -7.84 0.55
N PHE A 105 -26.36 -8.50 1.01
CA PHE A 105 -26.38 -9.27 2.23
C PHE A 105 -26.31 -10.74 1.91
N TYR A 106 -25.42 -11.45 2.58
CA TYR A 106 -25.37 -12.91 2.50
C TYR A 106 -25.98 -13.49 3.75
N TYR A 107 -26.96 -14.38 3.56
CA TYR A 107 -27.58 -15.12 4.63
C TYR A 107 -26.89 -16.46 4.82
N ILE A 108 -26.55 -16.79 6.07
CA ILE A 108 -26.21 -18.15 6.45
C ILE A 108 -27.49 -18.76 7.01
N PRO A 109 -27.94 -19.98 6.53
CA PRO A 109 -29.27 -20.51 6.80
C PRO A 109 -29.67 -20.63 8.27
N GLU A 110 -28.74 -20.70 9.21
CA GLU A 110 -29.04 -20.90 10.63
C GLU A 110 -28.82 -19.66 11.52
N GLY A 111 -28.72 -18.48 10.92
CA GLY A 111 -28.60 -17.21 11.64
C GLY A 111 -27.31 -16.47 11.28
N GLY A 112 -27.32 -15.19 11.43
CA GLY A 112 -26.21 -14.32 11.21
C GLY A 112 -26.10 -13.71 9.83
N GLN A 113 -26.02 -12.40 9.80
CA GLN A 113 -25.85 -11.64 8.57
C GLN A 113 -24.39 -11.35 8.30
N ILE A 114 -23.97 -11.61 7.07
CA ILE A 114 -22.71 -11.09 6.53
C ILE A 114 -23.07 -9.92 5.61
N VAL A 115 -22.53 -8.77 5.91
CA VAL A 115 -22.77 -7.52 5.16
C VAL A 115 -21.54 -7.22 4.33
N ILE A 116 -21.74 -7.01 3.03
CA ILE A 116 -20.70 -6.49 2.16
C ILE A 116 -20.97 -5.01 2.01
N ASP A 117 -20.01 -4.18 2.41
CA ASP A 117 -20.15 -2.73 2.45
C ASP A 117 -18.91 -2.03 1.87
N TYR A 118 -19.05 -0.77 1.55
CA TYR A 118 -17.97 0.05 1.01
C TYR A 118 -17.92 1.41 1.70
N GLY A 119 -16.72 1.95 1.87
CA GLY A 119 -16.52 3.20 2.58
C GLY A 119 -15.25 3.94 2.22
N SER A 120 -15.12 5.16 2.73
CA SER A 120 -13.96 6.02 2.52
C SER A 120 -13.54 6.82 3.76
N SER A 121 -14.03 6.44 4.94
CA SER A 121 -13.69 7.12 6.20
C SER A 121 -13.68 6.13 7.37
N ALA A 122 -12.91 6.44 8.41
CA ALA A 122 -12.85 5.64 9.64
C ALA A 122 -14.22 5.44 10.28
N SER A 123 -15.14 6.41 10.16
CA SER A 123 -16.50 6.32 10.68
C SER A 123 -17.31 5.15 10.10
N HIS A 124 -16.99 4.71 8.87
CA HIS A 124 -17.61 3.52 8.28
C HIS A 124 -17.22 2.23 8.98
N ALA A 125 -15.98 2.14 9.47
CA ALA A 125 -15.51 0.97 10.22
C ALA A 125 -15.92 1.00 11.70
N LEU A 126 -16.20 2.20 12.24
CA LEU A 126 -16.61 2.34 13.64
C LEU A 126 -17.99 1.72 13.87
N GLY A 127 -18.07 0.84 14.87
CA GLY A 127 -19.31 0.12 15.19
C GLY A 127 -19.57 -1.14 14.36
N GLN A 128 -18.79 -1.41 13.32
CA GLN A 128 -18.89 -2.63 12.53
C GLN A 128 -17.96 -3.73 13.09
N GLN A 129 -18.39 -5.00 12.91
CA GLN A 129 -17.55 -6.17 13.18
C GLN A 129 -16.90 -6.59 11.86
N VAL A 130 -15.80 -5.92 11.50
CA VAL A 130 -15.11 -6.11 10.22
C VAL A 130 -14.33 -7.42 10.26
N PHE A 131 -14.75 -8.40 9.47
CA PHE A 131 -14.08 -9.69 9.31
C PHE A 131 -12.96 -9.62 8.28
N CYS A 132 -13.22 -8.93 7.18
CA CYS A 132 -12.25 -8.74 6.12
C CYS A 132 -12.37 -7.33 5.55
N CYS A 133 -11.24 -6.74 5.18
CA CYS A 133 -11.23 -5.44 4.51
C CYS A 133 -10.23 -5.45 3.37
N ILE A 134 -10.62 -4.89 2.23
CA ILE A 134 -9.70 -4.46 1.17
C ILE A 134 -9.56 -2.95 1.25
N MET A 135 -8.34 -2.46 1.46
CA MET A 135 -7.97 -1.06 1.28
C MET A 135 -7.28 -0.92 -0.07
N ASP A 136 -8.04 -0.53 -1.08
CA ASP A 136 -7.54 -0.35 -2.43
C ASP A 136 -7.04 1.08 -2.65
N GLU A 137 -6.00 1.24 -3.48
CA GLU A 137 -5.33 2.51 -3.74
C GLU A 137 -4.80 3.21 -2.47
N ALA A 138 -4.26 2.44 -1.52
CA ALA A 138 -3.87 2.92 -0.20
C ALA A 138 -2.74 3.99 -0.22
N ASN A 139 -1.96 4.10 -1.29
CA ASN A 139 -0.94 5.16 -1.45
C ASN A 139 -1.51 6.47 -2.02
N PHE A 140 -2.81 6.50 -2.40
CA PHE A 140 -3.40 7.68 -3.01
C PHE A 140 -4.09 8.54 -1.95
N SER A 141 -3.69 9.80 -1.82
CA SER A 141 -4.39 10.78 -1.00
C SER A 141 -5.59 11.35 -1.75
N ARG A 142 -6.63 11.78 -1.02
CA ARG A 142 -7.74 12.52 -1.62
C ARG A 142 -7.24 13.73 -2.41
N ALA A 143 -7.65 13.83 -3.67
CA ALA A 143 -7.45 15.05 -4.44
C ALA A 143 -8.08 16.24 -3.67
N GLY A 144 -7.29 17.31 -3.44
CA GLY A 144 -7.75 18.48 -2.71
C GLY A 144 -7.28 18.59 -1.24
N ILE A 145 -6.65 17.57 -0.66
CA ILE A 145 -5.97 17.73 0.62
C ILE A 145 -4.65 18.43 0.39
N LYS A 146 -4.55 19.70 0.80
CA LYS A 146 -3.32 20.49 0.69
C LYS A 146 -2.20 20.02 1.61
N ASP A 147 -2.55 19.27 2.65
CA ASP A 147 -1.62 18.75 3.65
C ASP A 147 -1.47 17.24 3.48
N VAL A 148 -0.41 16.82 2.81
CA VAL A 148 -0.07 15.41 2.55
C VAL A 148 0.17 14.64 3.85
N GLN A 149 0.76 15.28 4.86
CA GLN A 149 1.04 14.66 6.14
C GLN A 149 -0.25 14.31 6.88
N LYS A 150 -1.20 15.23 6.92
CA LYS A 150 -2.52 15.01 7.52
C LYS A 150 -3.31 13.92 6.79
N ALA A 151 -3.16 13.81 5.46
CA ALA A 151 -3.77 12.74 4.68
C ALA A 151 -3.22 11.37 5.06
N LYS A 152 -1.90 11.25 5.26
CA LYS A 152 -1.24 10.01 5.69
C LYS A 152 -1.64 9.62 7.11
N GLU A 153 -1.70 10.57 8.03
CA GLU A 153 -2.16 10.34 9.41
C GLU A 153 -3.60 9.82 9.44
N ASN A 154 -4.50 10.44 8.68
CA ASN A 154 -5.88 9.97 8.56
C ASN A 154 -5.98 8.54 8.00
N LEU A 155 -5.14 8.19 7.02
CA LEU A 155 -5.13 6.86 6.44
C LEU A 155 -4.59 5.82 7.42
N LEU A 156 -3.55 6.18 8.18
CA LEU A 156 -3.00 5.34 9.25
C LEU A 156 -4.05 5.09 10.35
N ASP A 157 -4.81 6.10 10.75
CA ASP A 157 -5.88 5.95 11.73
C ASP A 157 -6.98 5.00 11.23
N VAL A 158 -7.35 5.11 9.96
CA VAL A 158 -8.31 4.18 9.33
C VAL A 158 -7.77 2.77 9.34
N TYR A 159 -6.53 2.57 8.89
CA TYR A 159 -5.86 1.27 8.85
C TYR A 159 -5.81 0.63 10.23
N ASN A 160 -5.32 1.36 11.23
CA ASN A 160 -5.21 0.89 12.61
C ASN A 160 -6.59 0.58 13.21
N THR A 161 -7.60 1.40 12.93
CA THR A 161 -8.98 1.17 13.39
C THR A 161 -9.53 -0.13 12.83
N ILE A 162 -9.36 -0.40 11.53
CA ILE A 162 -9.83 -1.61 10.88
C ILE A 162 -9.04 -2.83 11.39
N SER A 163 -7.72 -2.75 11.45
CA SER A 163 -6.85 -3.82 11.97
C SER A 163 -7.22 -4.20 13.40
N ALA A 164 -7.41 -3.21 14.27
CA ALA A 164 -7.85 -3.44 15.65
C ALA A 164 -9.22 -4.13 15.73
N ARG A 165 -10.17 -3.77 14.86
CA ARG A 165 -11.51 -4.42 14.79
C ARG A 165 -11.41 -5.88 14.37
N ILE A 166 -10.60 -6.18 13.36
CA ILE A 166 -10.34 -7.54 12.89
C ILE A 166 -9.72 -8.37 14.02
N LYS A 167 -8.63 -7.90 14.60
CA LYS A 167 -7.86 -8.61 15.64
C LYS A 167 -8.66 -8.79 16.94
N GLY A 168 -9.41 -7.78 17.34
CA GLY A 168 -10.20 -7.81 18.58
C GLY A 168 -11.47 -8.64 18.50
N THR A 169 -12.08 -8.74 17.31
CA THR A 169 -13.36 -9.44 17.14
C THR A 169 -13.20 -10.90 16.72
N PHE A 170 -12.24 -11.18 15.82
CA PHE A 170 -12.12 -12.46 15.14
C PHE A 170 -10.88 -13.25 15.55
N ARG A 171 -10.51 -13.15 16.81
CA ARG A 171 -9.46 -13.97 17.43
C ARG A 171 -10.06 -15.16 18.14
N LYS A 172 -9.51 -16.35 17.89
CA LYS A 172 -9.87 -17.58 18.60
C LYS A 172 -8.65 -18.49 18.71
N ASN A 173 -8.43 -19.06 19.89
CA ASN A 173 -7.28 -19.93 20.17
C ASN A 173 -5.91 -19.33 19.82
N GLY A 174 -5.78 -18.01 19.99
CA GLY A 174 -4.53 -17.29 19.66
C GLY A 174 -4.40 -16.88 18.18
N GLU A 175 -5.25 -17.39 17.29
CA GLU A 175 -5.21 -17.07 15.86
C GLU A 175 -6.23 -16.00 15.50
N VAL A 176 -5.87 -15.13 14.59
CA VAL A 176 -6.75 -14.12 13.99
C VAL A 176 -7.29 -14.67 12.66
N TYR A 177 -8.59 -14.89 12.62
CA TYR A 177 -9.26 -15.45 11.45
C TYR A 177 -9.58 -14.41 10.38
N GLY A 178 -9.77 -13.16 10.77
CA GLY A 178 -10.00 -12.07 9.83
C GLY A 178 -8.71 -11.59 9.16
N LYS A 179 -8.83 -10.83 8.05
CA LYS A 179 -7.68 -10.30 7.32
C LYS A 179 -7.92 -8.89 6.78
N LEU A 180 -6.84 -8.11 6.77
CA LEU A 180 -6.78 -6.79 6.13
C LEU A 180 -5.87 -6.89 4.89
N PHE A 181 -6.41 -6.61 3.72
CA PHE A 181 -5.67 -6.52 2.47
C PHE A 181 -5.45 -5.05 2.13
N ALA A 182 -4.18 -4.62 2.10
CA ALA A 182 -3.80 -3.31 1.61
C ALA A 182 -3.23 -3.47 0.19
N VAL A 183 -3.84 -2.79 -0.76
CA VAL A 183 -3.45 -2.88 -2.17
C VAL A 183 -3.09 -1.50 -2.68
N SER A 184 -1.92 -1.36 -3.26
CA SER A 184 -1.55 -0.13 -3.96
C SER A 184 -0.35 -0.34 -4.86
N SER A 185 -0.22 0.52 -5.87
CA SER A 185 1.01 0.68 -6.63
C SER A 185 1.92 1.69 -5.95
N LYS A 186 3.21 1.58 -6.16
CA LYS A 186 4.20 2.54 -5.65
C LYS A 186 4.08 3.87 -6.37
N LYS A 187 4.30 4.96 -5.67
CA LYS A 187 4.37 6.33 -6.20
C LYS A 187 5.69 7.00 -5.85
N SER A 188 6.06 6.96 -4.58
CA SER A 188 7.25 7.59 -4.03
C SER A 188 7.74 6.86 -2.80
N ASP A 189 8.99 7.10 -2.39
CA ASP A 189 9.60 6.55 -1.16
C ASP A 189 8.84 6.91 0.13
N ASN A 190 8.03 7.93 0.07
CA ASN A 190 7.25 8.44 1.19
C ASN A 190 5.80 7.99 1.14
N ASP A 191 5.48 6.95 0.40
CA ASP A 191 4.13 6.42 0.33
C ASP A 191 3.70 5.83 1.69
N PHE A 192 2.37 5.80 1.90
CA PHE A 192 1.80 5.29 3.15
C PHE A 192 2.20 3.84 3.40
N ILE A 193 2.08 2.99 2.38
CA ILE A 193 2.33 1.54 2.50
C ILE A 193 3.79 1.27 2.81
N GLU A 194 4.74 1.87 2.08
CA GLU A 194 6.17 1.67 2.31
C GLU A 194 6.57 2.11 3.73
N GLY A 195 6.10 3.28 4.14
CA GLY A 195 6.34 3.78 5.51
C GLY A 195 5.68 2.92 6.59
N TYR A 196 4.56 2.26 6.29
CA TYR A 196 3.90 1.35 7.21
C TYR A 196 4.67 0.02 7.32
N ILE A 197 5.02 -0.60 6.19
CA ILE A 197 5.83 -1.83 6.15
C ILE A 197 7.12 -1.64 6.95
N GLN A 198 7.85 -0.55 6.67
CA GLN A 198 9.12 -0.28 7.35
C GLN A 198 8.95 -0.19 8.86
N ARG A 199 7.95 0.55 9.34
CA ARG A 199 7.66 0.64 10.78
C ARG A 199 7.32 -0.70 11.42
N GLN A 200 6.58 -1.57 10.73
CA GLN A 200 6.25 -2.91 11.23
C GLN A 200 7.51 -3.79 11.32
N MET A 201 8.37 -3.74 10.30
CA MET A 201 9.63 -4.47 10.31
C MET A 201 10.56 -3.98 11.44
N ASP A 202 10.73 -2.67 11.58
CA ASP A 202 11.58 -2.05 12.61
C ASP A 202 11.10 -2.33 14.04
N SER A 203 9.79 -2.47 14.22
CA SER A 203 9.18 -2.79 15.52
C SER A 203 9.20 -4.27 15.88
N GLY A 204 9.63 -5.15 14.97
CA GLY A 204 9.55 -6.60 15.13
C GLY A 204 8.14 -7.18 15.02
N ALA A 205 7.15 -6.38 14.57
CA ALA A 205 5.77 -6.81 14.37
C ALA A 205 5.51 -7.38 12.96
N GLY A 206 6.55 -7.50 12.13
CA GLY A 206 6.45 -7.96 10.73
C GLY A 206 5.95 -9.40 10.56
N ASP A 207 6.06 -10.26 11.58
CA ASP A 207 5.68 -11.67 11.51
C ASP A 207 4.20 -11.93 11.20
N HIS A 208 3.34 -10.93 11.41
CA HIS A 208 1.91 -11.00 11.12
C HIS A 208 1.54 -10.43 9.75
N MET A 209 2.52 -9.91 9.04
CA MET A 209 2.32 -9.24 7.76
C MET A 209 2.90 -10.08 6.61
N TYR A 210 2.09 -10.32 5.59
CA TYR A 210 2.56 -10.84 4.30
C TYR A 210 2.73 -9.69 3.31
N VAL A 211 3.90 -9.56 2.72
CA VAL A 211 4.18 -8.52 1.72
C VAL A 211 4.51 -9.16 0.38
N SER A 212 3.77 -8.80 -0.65
CA SER A 212 4.08 -9.12 -2.04
C SER A 212 4.46 -7.81 -2.75
N ASP A 213 5.73 -7.70 -3.09
CA ASP A 213 6.34 -6.56 -3.79
C ASP A 213 7.19 -7.11 -4.94
N ARG A 214 6.67 -7.05 -6.18
CA ARG A 214 7.28 -7.70 -7.33
C ARG A 214 7.19 -6.86 -8.60
N PRO A 215 8.18 -6.99 -9.50
CA PRO A 215 8.11 -6.43 -10.84
C PRO A 215 7.13 -7.22 -11.72
N GLN A 216 6.73 -6.64 -12.85
CA GLN A 216 5.78 -7.28 -13.78
C GLN A 216 6.27 -8.62 -14.29
N TRP A 217 7.53 -8.73 -14.66
CA TRP A 217 8.11 -9.93 -15.28
C TRP A 217 8.27 -11.13 -14.34
N GLU A 218 8.18 -10.92 -13.03
CA GLU A 218 8.15 -12.01 -12.05
C GLU A 218 6.73 -12.53 -11.77
N VAL A 219 5.72 -11.74 -12.11
CA VAL A 219 4.31 -12.03 -11.78
C VAL A 219 3.51 -12.48 -12.98
N LEU A 220 3.68 -11.81 -14.11
CA LEU A 220 2.98 -12.17 -15.35
C LEU A 220 3.50 -13.49 -15.92
N PRO A 221 2.69 -14.23 -16.69
CA PRO A 221 3.11 -15.48 -17.30
C PRO A 221 4.38 -15.31 -18.13
N PRO A 222 5.34 -16.24 -18.05
CA PRO A 222 6.60 -16.12 -18.80
C PRO A 222 6.44 -15.96 -20.31
N GLU A 223 5.38 -16.55 -20.88
CA GLU A 223 5.04 -16.42 -22.30
C GLU A 223 4.58 -15.00 -22.71
N THR A 224 4.39 -14.11 -21.75
CA THR A 224 4.05 -12.69 -22.01
C THR A 224 5.26 -11.96 -22.61
N PHE A 225 6.47 -12.42 -22.32
CA PHE A 225 7.72 -11.74 -22.66
C PHE A 225 8.61 -12.62 -23.51
N SER A 226 9.51 -12.00 -24.27
CA SER A 226 10.61 -12.69 -24.90
C SER A 226 11.62 -13.19 -23.85
N SER A 227 12.45 -14.18 -24.23
CA SER A 227 13.47 -14.73 -23.33
C SER A 227 14.71 -13.83 -23.19
N GLU A 228 14.85 -12.84 -24.05
CA GLU A 228 15.95 -11.88 -24.02
C GLU A 228 15.73 -10.83 -22.93
N THR A 229 16.81 -10.44 -22.27
CA THR A 229 16.78 -9.42 -21.22
C THR A 229 17.80 -8.33 -21.48
N PHE A 230 17.65 -7.19 -20.85
CA PHE A 230 18.63 -6.12 -20.82
C PHE A 230 18.91 -5.71 -19.37
N TYR A 231 19.93 -4.89 -19.15
CA TYR A 231 20.30 -4.47 -17.80
C TYR A 231 19.92 -3.03 -17.52
N VAL A 232 19.40 -2.83 -16.32
CA VAL A 232 19.03 -1.53 -15.79
C VAL A 232 19.78 -1.30 -14.48
N ALA A 233 20.57 -0.24 -14.41
CA ALA A 233 21.21 0.20 -13.18
C ALA A 233 20.25 1.11 -12.41
N VAL A 234 19.77 0.65 -11.26
CA VAL A 234 18.92 1.43 -10.37
C VAL A 234 19.80 2.23 -9.43
N GLY A 235 19.67 3.54 -9.48
CA GLY A 235 20.39 4.45 -8.59
C GLY A 235 19.74 4.57 -7.20
N ASP A 236 20.25 5.51 -6.46
CA ASP A 236 19.76 5.89 -5.14
C ASP A 236 19.46 7.41 -5.09
N ARG A 237 19.32 7.98 -3.88
CA ARG A 237 19.09 9.43 -3.69
C ARG A 237 20.18 10.33 -4.24
N HIS A 238 21.38 9.79 -4.48
CA HIS A 238 22.56 10.54 -4.91
C HIS A 238 22.97 10.20 -6.34
N LYS A 239 22.45 9.13 -6.91
CA LYS A 239 22.82 8.60 -8.21
C LYS A 239 21.58 8.32 -9.05
N ARG A 240 21.56 8.88 -10.25
CA ARG A 240 20.49 8.59 -11.21
C ARG A 240 20.68 7.21 -11.81
N GLY A 241 19.60 6.43 -11.90
CA GLY A 241 19.59 5.17 -12.62
C GLY A 241 19.58 5.38 -14.15
N PHE A 242 19.92 4.35 -14.88
CA PHE A 242 19.98 4.35 -16.35
C PHE A 242 19.90 2.95 -16.93
N VAL A 243 19.58 2.87 -18.23
CA VAL A 243 19.68 1.64 -19.02
C VAL A 243 21.15 1.39 -19.34
N VAL A 244 21.68 0.22 -18.99
CA VAL A 244 23.10 -0.11 -19.23
C VAL A 244 23.32 -0.29 -20.73
N PRO A 245 24.29 0.42 -21.35
CA PRO A 245 24.62 0.25 -22.76
C PRO A 245 25.19 -1.14 -23.05
N GLU A 246 24.75 -1.75 -24.14
CA GLU A 246 25.31 -2.98 -24.66
C GLU A 246 26.62 -2.68 -25.38
N ASN A 247 27.76 -2.96 -24.75
CA ASN A 247 29.09 -2.85 -25.35
C ASN A 247 29.95 -4.08 -25.00
N GLN A 248 31.14 -4.21 -25.63
CA GLN A 248 32.00 -5.38 -25.50
C GLN A 248 32.51 -5.68 -24.07
N SER A 249 32.45 -4.74 -23.14
CA SER A 249 32.91 -4.89 -21.74
C SER A 249 31.71 -5.04 -20.76
N TYR A 250 30.68 -5.69 -21.19
CA TYR A 250 29.39 -5.73 -20.51
C TYR A 250 29.44 -6.28 -19.06
N PHE A 251 30.12 -7.40 -18.84
CA PHE A 251 30.21 -8.00 -17.50
C PHE A 251 31.10 -7.19 -16.53
N ASP A 252 32.18 -6.62 -17.03
CA ASP A 252 33.07 -5.78 -16.22
C ASP A 252 32.33 -4.51 -15.76
N ASN A 253 31.52 -3.95 -16.65
CA ASN A 253 30.71 -2.78 -16.35
C ASN A 253 29.63 -3.06 -15.28
N ILE A 254 29.01 -4.25 -15.27
CA ILE A 254 28.01 -4.61 -14.27
C ILE A 254 28.66 -4.75 -12.89
N GLN A 255 29.79 -5.43 -12.80
CA GLN A 255 30.51 -5.60 -11.53
C GLN A 255 30.98 -4.24 -10.98
N GLU A 256 31.42 -3.34 -11.85
CA GLU A 256 31.80 -1.99 -11.48
C GLU A 256 30.59 -1.19 -10.96
N LEU A 257 29.43 -1.30 -11.62
CA LEU A 257 28.19 -0.64 -11.17
C LEU A 257 27.72 -1.16 -9.80
N LEU A 258 27.81 -2.46 -9.56
CA LEU A 258 27.52 -3.04 -8.24
C LEU A 258 28.49 -2.51 -7.17
N ASN A 259 29.78 -2.41 -7.50
CA ASN A 259 30.80 -1.84 -6.59
C ASN A 259 30.56 -0.35 -6.33
N GLN A 260 29.98 0.37 -7.28
CA GLN A 260 29.57 1.76 -7.13
C GLN A 260 28.25 1.90 -6.34
N GLY A 261 27.60 0.80 -5.95
CA GLY A 261 26.37 0.80 -5.15
C GLY A 261 25.09 0.93 -5.98
N TYR A 262 25.11 0.64 -7.28
CA TYR A 262 23.88 0.46 -8.06
C TYR A 262 23.27 -0.92 -7.79
N SER A 263 21.95 -1.00 -7.79
CA SER A 263 21.24 -2.27 -7.91
C SER A 263 20.97 -2.58 -9.38
N ILE A 264 21.12 -3.84 -9.78
CA ILE A 264 20.94 -4.23 -11.18
C ILE A 264 19.67 -5.02 -11.35
N LEU A 265 18.82 -4.59 -12.30
CA LEU A 265 17.65 -5.33 -12.74
C LEU A 265 17.88 -5.92 -14.13
N THR A 266 17.16 -7.00 -14.40
CA THR A 266 17.21 -7.72 -15.69
C THR A 266 15.81 -7.86 -16.28
N PRO A 267 15.16 -6.76 -16.67
CA PRO A 267 13.85 -6.83 -17.30
C PRO A 267 13.92 -7.46 -18.70
N PRO A 268 12.78 -8.02 -19.21
CA PRO A 268 12.66 -8.47 -20.59
C PRO A 268 12.93 -7.37 -21.59
N ILE A 269 13.56 -7.72 -22.71
CA ILE A 269 13.95 -6.77 -23.77
C ILE A 269 12.75 -6.00 -24.33
N ASP A 270 11.56 -6.60 -24.31
CA ASP A 270 10.32 -5.99 -24.74
C ASP A 270 9.98 -4.70 -23.98
N MET A 271 10.47 -4.55 -22.75
CA MET A 271 10.25 -3.37 -21.90
C MET A 271 11.30 -2.27 -22.09
N ARG A 272 12.35 -2.53 -22.89
CA ARG A 272 13.44 -1.56 -23.07
C ARG A 272 12.98 -0.22 -23.64
N PRO A 273 12.03 -0.15 -24.57
CA PRO A 273 11.53 1.13 -25.09
C PRO A 273 10.94 2.02 -23.99
N GLU A 274 10.20 1.47 -23.04
CA GLU A 274 9.59 2.20 -21.93
C GLU A 274 10.65 2.78 -20.98
N PHE A 275 11.71 1.98 -20.67
CA PHE A 275 12.82 2.46 -19.86
C PHE A 275 13.64 3.56 -20.55
N ILE A 276 13.71 3.54 -21.89
CA ILE A 276 14.38 4.60 -22.67
C ILE A 276 13.50 5.85 -22.73
N ALA A 277 12.20 5.68 -22.90
CA ALA A 277 11.26 6.80 -23.06
C ALA A 277 11.10 7.59 -21.75
N ASP A 278 10.88 6.89 -20.63
CA ASP A 278 10.80 7.49 -19.29
C ASP A 278 11.27 6.48 -18.23
N PHE A 279 12.51 6.63 -17.86
CA PHE A 279 13.18 5.72 -16.92
C PHE A 279 12.47 5.64 -15.58
N ASP A 280 12.06 6.76 -15.04
CA ASP A 280 11.47 6.86 -13.71
C ASP A 280 10.07 6.25 -13.69
N ILE A 281 9.28 6.51 -14.71
CA ILE A 281 7.95 5.89 -14.85
C ILE A 281 8.09 4.37 -15.05
N ALA A 282 9.03 3.91 -15.87
CA ALA A 282 9.26 2.49 -16.09
C ALA A 282 9.71 1.77 -14.81
N LEU A 283 10.63 2.36 -14.03
CA LEU A 283 11.01 1.82 -12.72
C LEU A 283 9.82 1.65 -11.79
N ARG A 284 8.98 2.67 -11.71
CA ARG A 284 7.80 2.63 -10.85
C ARG A 284 6.75 1.64 -11.33
N ASP A 285 6.38 1.71 -12.60
CA ASP A 285 5.21 1.01 -13.12
C ASP A 285 5.51 -0.42 -13.54
N LEU A 286 6.72 -0.71 -14.05
CA LEU A 286 7.12 -2.04 -14.52
C LEU A 286 7.95 -2.78 -13.48
N ALA A 287 8.90 -2.11 -12.83
CA ALA A 287 9.75 -2.75 -11.82
C ALA A 287 9.16 -2.70 -10.41
N GLY A 288 8.17 -1.83 -10.15
CA GLY A 288 7.61 -1.66 -8.81
C GLY A 288 8.59 -1.04 -7.82
N ILE A 289 9.51 -0.21 -8.30
CA ILE A 289 10.52 0.44 -7.47
C ILE A 289 10.12 1.90 -7.27
N SER A 290 10.01 2.31 -6.01
CA SER A 290 9.80 3.71 -5.65
C SER A 290 11.01 4.54 -6.07
N ILE A 291 10.76 5.66 -6.72
CA ILE A 291 11.83 6.58 -7.08
C ILE A 291 12.20 7.35 -5.83
N PRO A 292 13.46 7.26 -5.35
CA PRO A 292 13.93 8.15 -4.31
C PRO A 292 13.70 9.57 -4.78
N GLY A 293 13.11 10.43 -3.96
CA GLY A 293 12.61 11.76 -4.27
C GLY A 293 13.48 12.68 -5.15
N ALA A 294 13.93 12.18 -6.27
CA ALA A 294 14.73 12.88 -7.30
C ALA A 294 14.00 14.08 -7.91
N LEU A 295 12.70 14.20 -7.68
CA LEU A 295 11.88 15.36 -8.01
C LEU A 295 11.67 16.30 -6.83
N SER A 296 12.15 15.97 -5.63
CA SER A 296 12.18 16.89 -4.52
C SER A 296 13.44 17.75 -4.66
N PHE A 297 13.28 19.00 -5.05
CA PHE A 297 14.37 20.00 -5.08
C PHE A 297 15.09 20.11 -3.72
N ILE A 298 14.45 19.62 -2.67
CA ILE A 298 14.97 19.55 -1.31
C ILE A 298 14.84 18.10 -0.83
N THR A 299 15.95 17.39 -0.65
CA THR A 299 15.99 16.04 -0.12
C THR A 299 15.66 16.02 1.38
N GLN A 300 15.15 14.90 1.88
CA GLN A 300 14.92 14.70 3.33
C GLN A 300 16.22 14.93 4.14
N GLU A 301 17.36 14.58 3.56
CA GLU A 301 18.68 14.79 4.15
C GLU A 301 19.05 16.26 4.19
N SER A 302 18.75 17.02 3.12
CA SER A 302 18.90 18.47 3.10
C SER A 302 18.03 19.13 4.17
N ILE A 303 16.78 18.67 4.34
CA ILE A 303 15.89 19.13 5.40
C ILE A 303 16.47 18.80 6.79
N SER A 304 16.92 17.56 7.00
CA SER A 304 17.51 17.13 8.28
C SER A 304 18.78 17.93 8.60
N THR A 305 19.61 18.16 7.60
CA THR A 305 20.83 18.97 7.74
C THR A 305 20.49 20.43 8.05
N CYS A 306 19.48 20.99 7.39
CA CYS A 306 18.98 22.33 7.69
C CYS A 306 18.42 22.41 9.11
N ILE A 307 17.59 21.44 9.51
CA ILE A 307 17.03 21.40 10.89
C ILE A 307 18.17 21.30 11.92
N THR A 308 19.18 20.46 11.69
CA THR A 308 20.33 20.32 12.58
C THR A 308 21.13 21.62 12.67
N LYS A 309 21.40 22.27 11.53
CA LYS A 309 22.08 23.57 11.49
C LYS A 309 21.25 24.67 12.17
N ILE A 310 19.94 24.70 11.96
CA ILE A 310 19.03 25.62 12.62
C ILE A 310 19.07 25.40 14.14
N ARG A 311 19.02 24.15 14.62
CA ARG A 311 19.11 23.83 16.06
C ARG A 311 20.45 24.19 16.69
N GLN A 312 21.52 24.24 15.91
CA GLN A 312 22.84 24.67 16.33
C GLN A 312 23.05 26.18 16.23
N ASN A 313 22.08 26.89 15.63
CA ASN A 313 22.16 28.34 15.49
C ASN A 313 21.97 29.01 16.86
N PRO A 314 22.97 29.78 17.35
CA PRO A 314 22.88 30.45 18.65
C PRO A 314 21.76 31.50 18.72
N PHE A 315 21.23 31.97 17.58
CA PHE A 315 20.15 32.96 17.51
C PHE A 315 18.73 32.31 17.54
N LEU A 316 18.59 31.01 17.62
CA LEU A 316 17.27 30.36 17.56
C LEU A 316 16.40 30.71 18.78
N ASN A 317 17.00 31.13 19.89
CA ASN A 317 16.30 31.51 21.11
C ASN A 317 16.02 33.02 21.19
N ASP A 318 16.54 33.80 20.27
CA ASP A 318 16.30 35.24 20.23
C ASP A 318 15.05 35.51 19.39
N ILE A 319 13.97 35.83 20.04
CA ILE A 319 12.75 36.32 19.37
C ILE A 319 13.00 37.77 18.97
N LEU A 320 13.37 37.98 17.71
CA LEU A 320 13.41 39.31 17.14
C LEU A 320 12.00 39.82 16.87
N GLN A 321 11.45 40.61 17.76
CA GLN A 321 10.20 41.33 17.53
C GLN A 321 10.53 42.65 16.82
N ILE A 322 10.31 42.64 15.49
CA ILE A 322 10.34 43.88 14.71
C ILE A 322 8.97 44.54 14.82
N GLY A 323 8.87 45.62 15.53
CA GLY A 323 7.61 46.39 15.66
C GLY A 323 7.20 46.99 14.31
N MET A 324 5.89 47.02 14.01
CA MET A 324 5.33 47.61 12.78
C MET A 324 5.68 49.12 12.55
N LYS A 325 6.42 49.76 13.47
CA LYS A 325 6.83 51.14 13.41
C LYS A 325 8.32 51.39 13.08
N ASP A 326 9.07 50.31 12.93
CA ASP A 326 10.49 50.44 12.59
C ASP A 326 10.63 50.62 11.08
N THR A 327 11.14 51.78 10.70
CA THR A 327 11.34 52.19 9.31
C THR A 327 12.65 51.67 8.71
N LEU A 328 13.36 50.79 9.41
CA LEU A 328 14.57 50.17 8.89
C LEU A 328 14.22 49.14 7.78
N SER A 329 14.92 49.25 6.66
CA SER A 329 14.82 48.21 5.64
C SER A 329 15.41 46.91 6.16
N ILE A 330 14.95 45.76 5.63
CA ILE A 330 15.48 44.42 5.99
C ILE A 330 17.00 44.39 5.77
N GLU A 331 17.51 45.06 4.74
CA GLU A 331 18.94 45.15 4.42
C GLU A 331 19.72 45.94 5.47
N GLU A 332 19.21 47.07 5.92
CA GLU A 332 19.84 47.90 6.99
C GLU A 332 19.87 47.15 8.31
N PHE A 333 18.80 46.39 8.63
CA PHE A 333 18.73 45.56 9.84
C PHE A 333 19.82 44.47 9.85
N PHE A 334 20.01 43.73 8.76
CA PHE A 334 21.03 42.67 8.68
C PHE A 334 22.47 43.27 8.62
N HIS A 335 22.65 44.45 8.04
CA HIS A 335 23.95 45.10 8.01
C HIS A 335 24.39 45.60 9.39
N ASP A 336 23.48 46.15 10.16
CA ASP A 336 23.76 46.65 11.53
C ASP A 336 24.10 45.53 12.52
N GLN A 337 23.53 44.32 12.32
CA GLN A 337 23.78 43.16 13.19
C GLN A 337 25.03 42.36 12.80
N LYS A 338 25.82 42.79 11.77
CA LYS A 338 27.01 42.05 11.24
C LYS A 338 26.72 40.59 10.93
N ILE A 339 25.52 40.29 10.42
CA ILE A 339 25.07 38.93 10.14
C ILE A 339 25.33 38.52 8.68
N LEU A 340 25.89 39.41 7.89
CA LEU A 340 26.41 39.17 6.54
C LEU A 340 27.92 39.11 6.50
#